data_f0a88fe346afdbb1abc8d2d264c138da
#
_entry.id   f0a88fe346afdbb1abc8d2d264c138da
#
_cell.length_a   1.000
_cell.length_b   1.000
_cell.length_c   1.000
_cell.angle_alpha   90.00
_cell.angle_beta   90.00
_cell.angle_gamma   90.00
#
_symmetry.space_group_name_H-M   'P 1'
#
loop_
_entity.id
_entity.type
_entity.pdbx_description
1 polymer ?
#
loop_
_entity_poly.entity_id
_entity_poly.type
_entity_poly.pdbx_seq_one_letter_code
_entity_poly.pdbx_strand_id
1 'polypeptide(L)'
;MSARRRRDPTSLRLGPLVLPDWLLVAAVCLVPIGFMVTRSFGRVNPITLDVELTGTLKAYRTLFSPVYRPVVVRSLTLSVLTVGMCLAIGTPAALALSRLKGAARSTALTAVMLPSFVSFTVRIFAWQGVLATGGPVESITGAQLLYRPPAVLLGMITAYVPLFILPAYVALTRVPIGMIEAAADLGAGARRRLLRIVLPLALPGIVTGAAIVGVLAVGEFIVPAVLGGGKVLLLGNILAERGAGRDQPLGGAITTFMLVTFAVGAAVVLIIRRRSVSAVAGGIDA
;
A
#
# COMPACT_ATOMS: atom_id res chain seq x y z
N MET A 1 47.97 -37.55 11.65
CA MET A 1 47.01 -37.43 10.53
C MET A 1 46.36 -36.05 10.65
N SER A 2 46.80 -35.12 9.84
CA SER A 2 46.41 -33.71 9.89
C SER A 2 45.14 -33.50 9.04
N ALA A 3 44.02 -33.15 9.66
CA ALA A 3 42.79 -32.82 8.96
C ALA A 3 42.93 -31.42 8.33
N ARG A 4 43.23 -31.37 7.04
CA ARG A 4 43.15 -30.16 6.23
C ARG A 4 41.69 -29.65 6.23
N ARG A 5 41.39 -28.58 6.99
CA ARG A 5 40.18 -27.80 6.85
C ARG A 5 40.12 -27.30 5.39
N ARG A 6 39.23 -27.89 4.61
CA ARG A 6 38.81 -27.32 3.29
C ARG A 6 38.23 -25.93 3.56
N ARG A 7 38.95 -24.91 3.15
CA ARG A 7 38.39 -23.55 3.04
C ARG A 7 37.37 -23.59 1.90
N ASP A 8 36.10 -23.40 2.23
CA ASP A 8 35.05 -23.20 1.23
C ASP A 8 35.42 -21.96 0.37
N PRO A 9 35.59 -22.11 -0.96
CA PRO A 9 35.97 -21.02 -1.84
C PRO A 9 34.82 -20.02 -2.13
N THR A 10 33.64 -20.24 -1.55
CA THR A 10 32.42 -19.43 -1.81
C THR A 10 32.17 -18.33 -0.77
N SER A 11 33.04 -18.11 0.20
CA SER A 11 32.97 -16.94 1.06
C SER A 11 33.61 -15.70 0.38
N LEU A 12 33.21 -15.42 -0.86
CA LEU A 12 33.38 -14.08 -1.42
C LEU A 12 32.66 -13.12 -0.47
N ARG A 13 33.43 -12.30 0.25
CA ARG A 13 32.90 -11.19 1.02
C ARG A 13 32.32 -10.18 0.01
N LEU A 14 31.10 -10.43 -0.46
CA LEU A 14 30.36 -9.55 -1.39
C LEU A 14 30.02 -8.18 -0.76
N GLY A 15 30.16 -8.08 0.57
CA GLY A 15 29.83 -6.85 1.32
C GLY A 15 30.42 -5.57 0.74
N PRO A 16 31.74 -5.46 0.48
CA PRO A 16 32.31 -4.23 -0.06
C PRO A 16 31.95 -3.97 -1.53
N LEU A 17 31.63 -5.01 -2.32
CA LEU A 17 31.24 -4.87 -3.73
C LEU A 17 29.78 -4.41 -3.89
N VAL A 18 28.92 -4.71 -2.91
CA VAL A 18 27.48 -4.34 -2.92
C VAL A 18 27.25 -2.97 -2.26
N LEU A 19 28.24 -2.46 -1.50
CA LEU A 19 28.12 -1.17 -0.80
C LEU A 19 27.84 0.01 -1.76
N PRO A 20 28.55 0.18 -2.90
CA PRO A 20 28.29 1.30 -3.82
C PRO A 20 26.87 1.22 -4.43
N ASP A 21 26.35 0.03 -4.71
CA ASP A 21 25.00 -0.13 -5.25
C ASP A 21 23.93 0.30 -4.22
N TRP A 22 24.09 -0.09 -2.96
CA TRP A 22 23.20 0.36 -1.86
C TRP A 22 23.29 1.86 -1.61
N LEU A 23 24.50 2.45 -1.68
CA LEU A 23 24.69 3.89 -1.54
C LEU A 23 24.05 4.65 -2.70
N LEU A 24 24.19 4.16 -3.93
CA LEU A 24 23.56 4.75 -5.10
C LEU A 24 22.03 4.72 -4.99
N VAL A 25 21.45 3.56 -4.66
CA VAL A 25 19.99 3.42 -4.48
C VAL A 25 19.50 4.31 -3.34
N ALA A 26 20.20 4.32 -2.21
CA ALA A 26 19.86 5.18 -1.09
C ALA A 26 19.94 6.66 -1.46
N ALA A 27 20.98 7.09 -2.17
CA ALA A 27 21.13 8.48 -2.62
C ALA A 27 20.01 8.88 -3.58
N VAL A 28 19.72 8.07 -4.60
CA VAL A 28 18.66 8.34 -5.59
C VAL A 28 17.28 8.45 -4.92
N CYS A 29 17.03 7.66 -3.88
CA CYS A 29 15.75 7.71 -3.16
C CYS A 29 15.70 8.81 -2.09
N LEU A 30 16.75 8.96 -1.29
CA LEU A 30 16.73 9.83 -0.11
C LEU A 30 17.02 11.30 -0.44
N VAL A 31 17.84 11.59 -1.46
CA VAL A 31 18.18 12.97 -1.83
C VAL A 31 16.95 13.78 -2.25
N PRO A 32 16.09 13.31 -3.18
CA PRO A 32 14.87 14.05 -3.55
C PRO A 32 13.90 14.22 -2.38
N ILE A 33 13.77 13.18 -1.54
CA ILE A 33 12.92 13.23 -0.35
C ILE A 33 13.48 14.26 0.64
N GLY A 34 14.77 14.19 0.95
CA GLY A 34 15.45 15.13 1.83
C GLY A 34 15.34 16.57 1.32
N PHE A 35 15.47 16.77 0.01
CA PHE A 35 15.28 18.07 -0.62
C PHE A 35 13.84 18.60 -0.39
N MET A 36 12.81 17.79 -0.59
CA MET A 36 11.43 18.19 -0.34
C MET A 36 11.17 18.48 1.14
N VAL A 37 11.71 17.65 2.04
CA VAL A 37 11.60 17.86 3.50
C VAL A 37 12.26 19.18 3.91
N THR A 38 13.45 19.48 3.42
CA THR A 38 14.13 20.75 3.73
C THR A 38 13.35 21.96 3.22
N ARG A 39 12.81 21.88 2.00
CA ARG A 39 11.96 22.92 1.42
C ARG A 39 10.65 23.14 2.18
N SER A 40 10.14 22.17 2.93
CA SER A 40 8.94 22.31 3.76
C SER A 40 9.07 23.36 4.87
N PHE A 41 10.29 23.66 5.27
CA PHE A 41 10.60 24.70 6.26
C PHE A 41 10.93 26.06 5.63
N GLY A 42 10.80 26.18 4.32
CA GLY A 42 11.02 27.39 3.55
C GLY A 42 9.79 28.29 3.48
N ARG A 43 9.98 29.45 2.86
CA ARG A 43 8.95 30.40 2.50
C ARG A 43 9.17 30.85 1.04
N VAL A 44 8.10 30.93 0.27
CA VAL A 44 8.18 31.53 -1.07
C VAL A 44 8.30 33.05 -0.95
N ASN A 45 9.34 33.60 -1.55
CA ASN A 45 9.46 35.04 -1.72
C ASN A 45 8.45 35.49 -2.79
N PRO A 46 7.53 36.42 -2.46
CA PRO A 46 6.49 36.82 -3.41
C PRO A 46 6.99 37.62 -4.64
N ILE A 47 8.23 38.11 -4.60
CA ILE A 47 8.83 38.90 -5.68
C ILE A 47 9.66 38.02 -6.61
N THR A 48 10.59 37.23 -6.04
CA THR A 48 11.50 36.37 -6.83
C THR A 48 10.92 35.00 -7.13
N LEU A 49 9.85 34.59 -6.44
CA LEU A 49 9.25 33.24 -6.46
C LEU A 49 10.22 32.15 -6.01
N ASP A 50 11.38 32.52 -5.46
CA ASP A 50 12.36 31.60 -4.90
C ASP A 50 11.94 31.13 -3.50
N VAL A 51 12.41 29.95 -3.11
CA VAL A 51 12.18 29.41 -1.79
C VAL A 51 13.36 29.75 -0.87
N GLU A 52 13.13 30.64 0.06
CA GLU A 52 14.05 30.97 1.12
C GLU A 52 13.89 30.00 2.29
N LEU A 53 14.99 29.37 2.72
CA LEU A 53 15.00 28.46 3.88
C LEU A 53 15.01 29.30 5.17
N THR A 54 13.83 29.61 5.69
CA THR A 54 13.65 30.46 6.87
C THR A 54 13.33 29.69 8.15
N GLY A 55 13.29 28.36 8.10
CA GLY A 55 12.97 27.50 9.25
C GLY A 55 11.54 27.67 9.77
N THR A 56 10.58 28.05 8.92
CA THR A 56 9.20 28.33 9.33
C THR A 56 8.28 27.11 9.19
N LEU A 57 7.34 26.97 10.12
CA LEU A 57 6.26 25.95 10.05
C LEU A 57 5.01 26.46 9.31
N LYS A 58 5.13 27.52 8.53
CA LYS A 58 3.98 28.14 7.84
C LYS A 58 3.30 27.16 6.88
N ALA A 59 4.07 26.37 6.13
CA ALA A 59 3.55 25.37 5.19
C ALA A 59 2.69 24.31 5.90
N TYR A 60 3.12 23.85 7.07
CA TYR A 60 2.34 22.89 7.88
C TYR A 60 1.06 23.53 8.43
N ARG A 61 1.10 24.78 8.89
CA ARG A 61 -0.11 25.50 9.30
C ARG A 61 -1.07 25.67 8.13
N THR A 62 -0.57 25.93 6.94
CA THR A 62 -1.38 25.99 5.72
C THR A 62 -2.00 24.64 5.39
N LEU A 63 -1.26 23.53 5.49
CA LEU A 63 -1.78 22.17 5.26
C LEU A 63 -2.95 21.81 6.19
N PHE A 64 -2.92 22.25 7.44
CA PHE A 64 -4.00 22.03 8.41
C PHE A 64 -5.02 23.17 8.49
N SER A 65 -4.93 24.16 7.59
CA SER A 65 -5.93 25.25 7.49
C SER A 65 -7.30 24.73 7.06
N PRO A 66 -8.37 25.49 7.28
CA PRO A 66 -9.73 25.12 6.85
C PRO A 66 -9.85 24.78 5.36
N VAL A 67 -8.97 25.31 4.53
CA VAL A 67 -8.94 25.08 3.07
C VAL A 67 -8.45 23.66 2.73
N TYR A 68 -7.35 23.21 3.34
CA TYR A 68 -6.71 21.91 3.02
C TYR A 68 -7.11 20.78 3.95
N ARG A 69 -7.57 21.08 5.16
CA ARG A 69 -8.02 20.06 6.13
C ARG A 69 -9.03 19.08 5.55
N PRO A 70 -10.07 19.48 4.78
CA PRO A 70 -10.99 18.52 4.17
C PRO A 70 -10.30 17.56 3.19
N VAL A 71 -9.26 18.01 2.47
CA VAL A 71 -8.48 17.19 1.55
C VAL A 71 -7.65 16.17 2.34
N VAL A 72 -6.99 16.59 3.42
CA VAL A 72 -6.23 15.69 4.31
C VAL A 72 -7.13 14.59 4.86
N VAL A 73 -8.26 14.96 5.45
CA VAL A 73 -9.22 14.00 6.01
C VAL A 73 -9.76 13.05 4.96
N ARG A 74 -10.14 13.57 3.78
CA ARG A 74 -10.63 12.75 2.66
C ARG A 74 -9.58 11.77 2.18
N SER A 75 -8.32 12.20 2.03
CA SER A 75 -7.22 11.33 1.60
C SER A 75 -7.01 10.17 2.59
N LEU A 76 -6.94 10.46 3.87
CA LEU A 76 -6.79 9.43 4.90
C LEU A 76 -8.01 8.49 4.94
N THR A 77 -9.23 9.04 4.88
CA THR A 77 -10.46 8.25 4.91
C THR A 77 -10.55 7.30 3.71
N LEU A 78 -10.32 7.80 2.48
CA LEU A 78 -10.36 6.96 1.30
C LEU A 78 -9.23 5.92 1.29
N SER A 79 -8.04 6.26 1.78
CA SER A 79 -6.95 5.30 1.93
C SER A 79 -7.29 4.18 2.91
N VAL A 80 -7.82 4.51 4.08
CA VAL A 80 -8.25 3.53 5.09
C VAL A 80 -9.40 2.66 4.57
N LEU A 81 -10.39 3.26 3.91
CA LEU A 81 -11.48 2.51 3.27
C LEU A 81 -10.97 1.59 2.18
N THR A 82 -10.04 2.03 1.36
CA THR A 82 -9.41 1.19 0.31
C THR A 82 -8.71 -0.01 0.93
N VAL A 83 -7.89 0.21 1.96
CA VAL A 83 -7.21 -0.89 2.69
C VAL A 83 -8.25 -1.83 3.31
N GLY A 84 -9.28 -1.31 3.97
CA GLY A 84 -10.36 -2.10 4.57
C GLY A 84 -11.10 -2.96 3.54
N MET A 85 -11.44 -2.39 2.38
CA MET A 85 -12.10 -3.12 1.30
C MET A 85 -11.17 -4.16 0.65
N CYS A 86 -9.88 -3.84 0.47
CA CYS A 86 -8.89 -4.81 -0.01
C CYS A 86 -8.72 -5.97 0.99
N LEU A 87 -8.75 -5.71 2.29
CA LEU A 87 -8.76 -6.75 3.32
C LEU A 87 -10.03 -7.61 3.23
N ALA A 88 -11.20 -6.98 3.13
CA ALA A 88 -12.50 -7.66 3.13
C ALA A 88 -12.69 -8.54 1.88
N ILE A 89 -12.25 -8.10 0.71
CA ILE A 89 -12.39 -8.82 -0.56
C ILE A 89 -11.18 -9.71 -0.83
N GLY A 90 -9.98 -9.17 -0.62
CA GLY A 90 -8.72 -9.83 -0.97
C GLY A 90 -8.37 -11.00 -0.07
N THR A 91 -8.71 -10.97 1.24
CA THR A 91 -8.41 -12.07 2.15
C THR A 91 -9.22 -13.33 1.81
N PRO A 92 -10.56 -13.28 1.61
CA PRO A 92 -11.31 -14.43 1.13
C PRO A 92 -10.85 -14.94 -0.24
N ALA A 93 -10.53 -14.03 -1.17
CA ALA A 93 -10.01 -14.39 -2.48
C ALA A 93 -8.66 -15.13 -2.37
N ALA A 94 -7.73 -14.61 -1.59
CA ALA A 94 -6.44 -15.25 -1.33
C ALA A 94 -6.60 -16.63 -0.65
N LEU A 95 -7.56 -16.76 0.28
CA LEU A 95 -7.89 -18.02 0.93
C LEU A 95 -8.46 -19.04 -0.07
N ALA A 96 -9.37 -18.63 -0.95
CA ALA A 96 -9.90 -19.47 -1.99
C ALA A 96 -8.79 -19.95 -2.94
N LEU A 97 -7.94 -19.04 -3.41
CA LEU A 97 -6.77 -19.33 -4.25
C LEU A 97 -5.80 -20.31 -3.58
N SER A 98 -5.57 -20.20 -2.27
CA SER A 98 -4.65 -21.07 -1.54
C SER A 98 -5.13 -22.53 -1.46
N ARG A 99 -6.42 -22.76 -1.63
CA ARG A 99 -7.05 -24.10 -1.61
C ARG A 99 -7.07 -24.78 -2.97
N LEU A 100 -6.88 -24.04 -4.04
CA LEU A 100 -6.83 -24.59 -5.40
C LEU A 100 -5.54 -25.38 -5.61
N LYS A 101 -5.59 -26.41 -6.49
CA LYS A 101 -4.45 -27.27 -6.84
C LYS A 101 -4.28 -27.36 -8.36
N GLY A 102 -3.08 -27.73 -8.80
CA GLY A 102 -2.81 -28.00 -10.23
C GLY A 102 -3.13 -26.81 -11.15
N ALA A 103 -3.66 -27.11 -12.33
CA ALA A 103 -3.97 -26.12 -13.36
C ALA A 103 -4.98 -25.06 -12.90
N ALA A 104 -5.99 -25.42 -12.11
CA ALA A 104 -6.98 -24.47 -11.59
C ALA A 104 -6.34 -23.37 -10.74
N ARG A 105 -5.32 -23.70 -9.94
CA ARG A 105 -4.55 -22.73 -9.15
C ARG A 105 -3.79 -21.76 -10.06
N SER A 106 -3.07 -22.28 -11.05
CA SER A 106 -2.30 -21.47 -11.99
C SER A 106 -3.19 -20.52 -12.77
N THR A 107 -4.27 -21.04 -13.35
CA THR A 107 -5.25 -20.23 -14.12
C THR A 107 -5.88 -19.15 -13.26
N ALA A 108 -6.31 -19.47 -12.03
CA ALA A 108 -6.93 -18.49 -11.14
C ALA A 108 -5.93 -17.40 -10.70
N LEU A 109 -4.66 -17.74 -10.40
CA LEU A 109 -3.62 -16.76 -10.11
C LEU A 109 -3.36 -15.85 -11.31
N THR A 110 -3.24 -16.42 -12.50
CA THR A 110 -3.08 -15.65 -13.74
C THR A 110 -4.27 -14.72 -13.95
N ALA A 111 -5.49 -15.18 -13.77
CA ALA A 111 -6.70 -14.37 -13.94
C ALA A 111 -6.74 -13.18 -12.95
N VAL A 112 -6.33 -13.38 -11.71
CA VAL A 112 -6.27 -12.29 -10.71
C VAL A 112 -5.14 -11.30 -11.02
N MET A 113 -4.01 -11.78 -11.54
CA MET A 113 -2.86 -10.92 -11.86
C MET A 113 -2.97 -10.25 -13.24
N LEU A 114 -3.71 -10.83 -14.16
CA LEU A 114 -3.85 -10.35 -15.55
C LEU A 114 -4.22 -8.87 -15.65
N PRO A 115 -5.17 -8.34 -14.86
CA PRO A 115 -5.50 -6.92 -14.90
C PRO A 115 -4.32 -6.01 -14.53
N SER A 116 -3.35 -6.50 -13.73
CA SER A 116 -2.18 -5.73 -13.33
C SER A 116 -1.16 -5.55 -14.45
N PHE A 117 -1.22 -6.35 -15.50
CA PHE A 117 -0.38 -6.19 -16.71
C PHE A 117 -0.95 -5.17 -17.69
N VAL A 118 -2.23 -4.81 -17.57
CA VAL A 118 -2.80 -3.70 -18.32
C VAL A 118 -2.33 -2.38 -17.67
N SER A 119 -2.00 -1.39 -18.50
CA SER A 119 -1.62 -0.07 -18.00
C SER A 119 -2.61 0.45 -16.96
N PHE A 120 -2.09 0.90 -15.83
CA PHE A 120 -2.88 1.47 -14.74
C PHE A 120 -3.80 2.58 -15.25
N THR A 121 -3.26 3.51 -16.03
CA THR A 121 -3.99 4.65 -16.58
C THR A 121 -5.13 4.21 -17.51
N VAL A 122 -4.86 3.27 -18.43
CA VAL A 122 -5.89 2.76 -19.35
C VAL A 122 -7.05 2.14 -18.57
N ARG A 123 -6.75 1.38 -17.52
CA ARG A 123 -7.76 0.75 -16.67
C ARG A 123 -8.63 1.79 -15.95
N ILE A 124 -8.04 2.90 -15.48
CA ILE A 124 -8.79 3.97 -14.82
C ILE A 124 -9.66 4.74 -15.81
N PHE A 125 -9.19 4.99 -17.03
CA PHE A 125 -10.03 5.57 -18.09
C PHE A 125 -11.16 4.63 -18.54
N ALA A 126 -10.94 3.32 -18.56
CA ALA A 126 -12.01 2.36 -18.80
C ALA A 126 -13.11 2.44 -17.72
N TRP A 127 -12.73 2.56 -16.45
CA TRP A 127 -13.68 2.81 -15.36
C TRP A 127 -14.41 4.14 -15.51
N GLN A 128 -13.76 5.19 -16.01
CA GLN A 128 -14.43 6.45 -16.31
C GLN A 128 -15.56 6.26 -17.33
N GLY A 129 -15.30 5.49 -18.41
CA GLY A 129 -16.34 5.19 -19.40
C GLY A 129 -17.49 4.36 -18.82
N VAL A 130 -17.19 3.36 -17.99
CA VAL A 130 -18.21 2.50 -17.34
C VAL A 130 -19.09 3.29 -16.36
N LEU A 131 -18.52 4.28 -15.66
CA LEU A 131 -19.19 5.10 -14.65
C LEU A 131 -19.76 6.43 -15.23
N ALA A 132 -19.55 6.71 -16.53
CA ALA A 132 -20.01 7.93 -17.18
C ALA A 132 -21.53 8.05 -17.17
N THR A 133 -22.03 9.26 -17.31
CA THR A 133 -23.46 9.51 -17.52
C THR A 133 -23.94 8.80 -18.79
N GLY A 134 -25.01 8.01 -18.67
CA GLY A 134 -25.47 7.11 -19.72
C GLY A 134 -24.67 5.82 -19.86
N GLY A 135 -23.67 5.60 -18.98
CA GLY A 135 -22.86 4.39 -18.97
C GLY A 135 -23.57 3.17 -18.36
N PRO A 136 -22.94 1.96 -18.45
CA PRO A 136 -23.54 0.72 -17.99
C PRO A 136 -23.96 0.74 -16.51
N VAL A 137 -23.17 1.38 -15.64
CA VAL A 137 -23.48 1.42 -14.19
C VAL A 137 -24.72 2.27 -13.93
N GLU A 138 -24.82 3.46 -14.54
CA GLU A 138 -26.00 4.30 -14.38
C GLU A 138 -27.25 3.65 -14.95
N SER A 139 -27.13 2.99 -16.11
CA SER A 139 -28.26 2.29 -16.77
C SER A 139 -28.84 1.16 -15.88
N ILE A 140 -27.99 0.47 -15.08
CA ILE A 140 -28.41 -0.63 -14.22
C ILE A 140 -28.87 -0.15 -12.85
N THR A 141 -28.16 0.83 -12.25
CA THR A 141 -28.37 1.24 -10.86
C THR A 141 -29.17 2.54 -10.72
N GLY A 142 -29.31 3.32 -11.79
CA GLY A 142 -29.87 4.68 -11.79
C GLY A 142 -29.00 5.70 -11.05
N ALA A 143 -27.80 5.32 -10.59
CA ALA A 143 -26.95 6.16 -9.76
C ALA A 143 -25.77 6.73 -10.56
N GLN A 144 -25.63 8.06 -10.54
CA GLN A 144 -24.46 8.76 -11.08
C GLN A 144 -23.33 8.71 -10.07
N LEU A 145 -22.37 7.83 -10.29
CA LEU A 145 -21.20 7.65 -9.42
C LEU A 145 -19.99 8.46 -9.84
N LEU A 146 -19.85 8.75 -11.14
CA LEU A 146 -18.70 9.49 -11.65
C LEU A 146 -18.57 10.88 -10.99
N TYR A 147 -17.34 11.29 -10.73
CA TYR A 147 -16.95 12.53 -10.03
C TYR A 147 -17.42 12.62 -8.58
N ARG A 148 -17.66 11.46 -7.94
CA ARG A 148 -18.00 11.34 -6.51
C ARG A 148 -17.01 10.44 -5.78
N PRO A 149 -16.89 10.55 -4.45
CA PRO A 149 -15.97 9.70 -3.66
C PRO A 149 -16.13 8.18 -3.88
N PRO A 150 -17.34 7.61 -4.08
CA PRO A 150 -17.49 6.19 -4.38
C PRO A 150 -16.82 5.74 -5.68
N ALA A 151 -16.80 6.57 -6.74
CA ALA A 151 -16.11 6.24 -7.98
C ALA A 151 -14.58 6.16 -7.76
N VAL A 152 -14.03 7.13 -7.00
CA VAL A 152 -12.61 7.13 -6.65
C VAL A 152 -12.27 5.90 -5.82
N LEU A 153 -13.08 5.59 -4.81
CA LEU A 153 -12.89 4.41 -3.96
C LEU A 153 -12.92 3.12 -4.79
N LEU A 154 -13.88 2.96 -5.69
CA LEU A 154 -13.99 1.80 -6.58
C LEU A 154 -12.77 1.67 -7.49
N GLY A 155 -12.32 2.78 -8.09
CA GLY A 155 -11.09 2.79 -8.89
C GLY A 155 -9.87 2.35 -8.09
N MET A 156 -9.71 2.86 -6.86
CA MET A 156 -8.60 2.47 -5.97
C MET A 156 -8.68 1.00 -5.55
N ILE A 157 -9.86 0.48 -5.20
CA ILE A 157 -10.04 -0.92 -4.83
C ILE A 157 -9.66 -1.84 -6.00
N THR A 158 -10.21 -1.59 -7.19
CA THR A 158 -9.95 -2.42 -8.37
C THR A 158 -8.50 -2.38 -8.82
N ALA A 159 -7.81 -1.26 -8.55
CA ALA A 159 -6.39 -1.11 -8.81
C ALA A 159 -5.51 -1.92 -7.85
N TYR A 160 -5.87 -1.96 -6.57
CA TYR A 160 -4.98 -2.44 -5.51
C TYR A 160 -5.32 -3.83 -4.95
N VAL A 161 -6.54 -4.36 -5.16
CA VAL A 161 -6.92 -5.72 -4.73
C VAL A 161 -5.93 -6.78 -5.23
N PRO A 162 -5.48 -6.82 -6.50
CA PRO A 162 -4.51 -7.82 -6.94
C PRO A 162 -3.19 -7.75 -6.18
N LEU A 163 -2.70 -6.53 -5.89
CA LEU A 163 -1.46 -6.31 -5.14
C LEU A 163 -1.57 -6.74 -3.67
N PHE A 164 -2.77 -6.65 -3.09
CA PHE A 164 -3.06 -7.18 -1.76
C PHE A 164 -3.10 -8.71 -1.75
N ILE A 165 -3.75 -9.31 -2.75
CA ILE A 165 -3.97 -10.77 -2.80
C ILE A 165 -2.65 -11.54 -2.82
N LEU A 166 -1.64 -11.06 -3.53
CA LEU A 166 -0.38 -11.80 -3.71
C LEU A 166 0.35 -12.12 -2.40
N PRO A 167 0.71 -11.14 -1.54
CA PRO A 167 1.38 -11.43 -0.26
C PRO A 167 0.49 -12.21 0.71
N ALA A 168 -0.83 -11.94 0.71
CA ALA A 168 -1.78 -12.68 1.52
C ALA A 168 -1.85 -14.17 1.09
N TYR A 169 -1.92 -14.43 -0.20
CA TYR A 169 -1.91 -15.76 -0.78
C TYR A 169 -0.62 -16.53 -0.44
N VAL A 170 0.55 -15.91 -0.61
CA VAL A 170 1.84 -16.53 -0.27
C VAL A 170 1.89 -16.92 1.21
N ALA A 171 1.37 -16.09 2.10
CA ALA A 171 1.33 -16.41 3.53
C ALA A 171 0.36 -17.56 3.84
N LEU A 172 -0.82 -17.56 3.21
CA LEU A 172 -1.83 -18.60 3.39
C LEU A 172 -1.35 -19.98 2.88
N THR A 173 -0.56 -20.04 1.81
CA THR A 173 0.02 -21.29 1.30
C THR A 173 1.13 -21.86 2.18
N ARG A 174 1.72 -21.04 3.06
CA ARG A 174 2.75 -21.48 4.01
C ARG A 174 2.20 -22.07 5.31
N VAL A 175 0.88 -22.00 5.52
CA VAL A 175 0.25 -22.58 6.71
C VAL A 175 0.35 -24.10 6.64
N PRO A 176 0.98 -24.79 7.64
CA PRO A 176 1.16 -26.26 7.61
C PRO A 176 -0.20 -26.96 7.65
N ILE A 177 -0.44 -27.84 6.68
CA ILE A 177 -1.69 -28.60 6.57
C ILE A 177 -1.87 -29.51 7.80
N GLY A 178 -0.81 -30.13 8.31
CA GLY A 178 -0.85 -31.00 9.50
C GLY A 178 -1.39 -30.31 10.74
N MET A 179 -1.16 -29.01 10.93
CA MET A 179 -1.76 -28.25 12.04
C MET A 179 -3.28 -28.13 11.90
N ILE A 180 -3.76 -28.00 10.66
CA ILE A 180 -5.20 -27.88 10.37
C ILE A 180 -5.88 -29.25 10.56
N GLU A 181 -5.21 -30.34 10.17
CA GLU A 181 -5.68 -31.73 10.32
C GLU A 181 -5.70 -32.14 11.80
N ALA A 182 -4.61 -31.93 12.55
CA ALA A 182 -4.56 -32.22 13.97
C ALA A 182 -5.66 -31.47 14.76
N ALA A 183 -5.93 -30.22 14.42
CA ALA A 183 -7.03 -29.48 15.04
C ALA A 183 -8.39 -30.03 14.64
N ALA A 184 -8.55 -30.60 13.45
CA ALA A 184 -9.78 -31.28 13.04
C ALA A 184 -10.01 -32.56 13.84
N ASP A 185 -8.96 -33.36 14.04
CA ASP A 185 -9.01 -34.60 14.83
C ASP A 185 -9.38 -34.32 16.29
N LEU A 186 -8.98 -33.17 16.84
CA LEU A 186 -9.40 -32.66 18.15
C LEU A 186 -10.80 -32.05 18.16
N GLY A 187 -11.61 -32.20 17.08
CA GLY A 187 -12.98 -31.72 17.01
C GLY A 187 -13.13 -30.22 16.70
N ALA A 188 -12.07 -29.52 16.30
CA ALA A 188 -12.21 -28.10 15.95
C ALA A 188 -12.95 -27.92 14.62
N GLY A 189 -14.10 -27.24 14.66
CA GLY A 189 -14.90 -26.90 13.48
C GLY A 189 -14.14 -25.96 12.51
N ALA A 190 -14.56 -25.92 11.24
CA ALA A 190 -13.89 -25.16 10.17
C ALA A 190 -13.69 -23.68 10.50
N ARG A 191 -14.68 -23.01 11.09
CA ARG A 191 -14.59 -21.60 11.51
C ARG A 191 -13.52 -21.41 12.60
N ARG A 192 -13.43 -22.32 13.57
CA ARG A 192 -12.45 -22.25 14.66
C ARG A 192 -11.03 -22.43 14.12
N ARG A 193 -10.83 -23.37 13.20
CA ARG A 193 -9.53 -23.60 12.51
C ARG A 193 -9.12 -22.36 11.70
N LEU A 194 -10.05 -21.78 10.94
CA LEU A 194 -9.79 -20.56 10.17
C LEU A 194 -9.36 -19.39 11.06
N LEU A 195 -10.16 -19.08 12.09
CA LEU A 195 -9.94 -17.88 12.91
C LEU A 195 -8.78 -18.03 13.92
N ARG A 196 -8.51 -19.25 14.41
CA ARG A 196 -7.50 -19.48 15.46
C ARG A 196 -6.17 -20.04 14.96
N ILE A 197 -6.13 -20.60 13.75
CA ILE A 197 -4.91 -21.20 13.19
C ILE A 197 -4.52 -20.50 11.88
N VAL A 198 -5.39 -20.58 10.87
CA VAL A 198 -5.03 -20.14 9.52
C VAL A 198 -4.79 -18.62 9.45
N LEU A 199 -5.74 -17.81 9.93
CA LEU A 199 -5.63 -16.36 9.87
C LEU A 199 -4.48 -15.80 10.73
N PRO A 200 -4.26 -16.25 12.00
CA PRO A 200 -3.11 -15.77 12.76
C PRO A 200 -1.76 -16.12 12.14
N LEU A 201 -1.61 -17.32 11.58
CA LEU A 201 -0.38 -17.73 10.90
C LEU A 201 -0.17 -16.98 9.58
N ALA A 202 -1.25 -16.63 8.85
CA ALA A 202 -1.18 -15.85 7.62
C ALA A 202 -1.12 -14.33 7.87
N LEU A 203 -1.38 -13.87 9.10
CA LEU A 203 -1.46 -12.45 9.46
C LEU A 203 -0.25 -11.63 8.99
N PRO A 204 1.02 -12.10 9.10
CA PRO A 204 2.16 -11.34 8.60
C PRO A 204 2.09 -10.99 7.11
N GLY A 205 1.56 -11.90 6.27
CA GLY A 205 1.39 -11.64 4.84
C GLY A 205 0.19 -10.75 4.53
N ILE A 206 -0.93 -10.95 5.25
CA ILE A 206 -2.13 -10.11 5.14
C ILE A 206 -1.78 -8.66 5.50
N VAL A 207 -1.06 -8.46 6.60
CA VAL A 207 -0.61 -7.14 7.05
C VAL A 207 0.40 -6.52 6.07
N THR A 208 1.26 -7.33 5.45
CA THR A 208 2.17 -6.85 4.40
C THR A 208 1.38 -6.37 3.17
N GLY A 209 0.37 -7.11 2.73
CA GLY A 209 -0.52 -6.69 1.66
C GLY A 209 -1.26 -5.39 1.98
N ALA A 210 -1.79 -5.28 3.19
CA ALA A 210 -2.46 -4.06 3.67
C ALA A 210 -1.51 -2.85 3.71
N ALA A 211 -0.24 -3.05 4.11
CA ALA A 211 0.77 -2.01 4.12
C ALA A 211 1.10 -1.51 2.70
N ILE A 212 1.29 -2.43 1.75
CA ILE A 212 1.54 -2.07 0.33
C ILE A 212 0.39 -1.22 -0.20
N VAL A 213 -0.86 -1.68 -0.01
CA VAL A 213 -2.04 -0.93 -0.44
C VAL A 213 -2.14 0.42 0.25
N GLY A 214 -1.86 0.48 1.57
CA GLY A 214 -1.91 1.73 2.33
C GLY A 214 -0.94 2.78 1.83
N VAL A 215 0.31 2.38 1.54
CA VAL A 215 1.33 3.27 0.97
C VAL A 215 0.88 3.82 -0.39
N LEU A 216 0.40 2.95 -1.28
CA LEU A 216 -0.06 3.35 -2.61
C LEU A 216 -1.31 4.25 -2.53
N ALA A 217 -2.27 3.93 -1.66
CA ALA A 217 -3.52 4.66 -1.53
C ALA A 217 -3.34 6.09 -1.00
N VAL A 218 -2.40 6.32 -0.07
CA VAL A 218 -2.13 7.68 0.47
C VAL A 218 -1.49 8.58 -0.60
N GLY A 219 -0.61 8.02 -1.44
CA GLY A 219 0.05 8.74 -2.53
C GLY A 219 -0.76 8.85 -3.83
N GLU A 220 -1.97 8.30 -3.86
CA GLU A 220 -2.76 8.21 -5.09
C GLU A 220 -3.19 9.59 -5.61
N PHE A 221 -2.97 9.82 -6.90
CA PHE A 221 -3.36 11.07 -7.56
C PHE A 221 -4.03 10.86 -8.93
N ILE A 222 -3.77 9.75 -9.63
CA ILE A 222 -4.31 9.48 -10.96
C ILE A 222 -5.80 9.13 -10.88
N VAL A 223 -6.16 8.24 -9.95
CA VAL A 223 -7.57 7.82 -9.78
C VAL A 223 -8.47 9.01 -9.43
N PRO A 224 -8.15 9.86 -8.42
CA PRO A 224 -8.98 11.02 -8.13
C PRO A 224 -8.92 12.10 -9.22
N ALA A 225 -7.83 12.23 -9.98
CA ALA A 225 -7.77 13.14 -11.12
C ALA A 225 -8.79 12.75 -12.21
N VAL A 226 -8.87 11.47 -12.55
CA VAL A 226 -9.73 10.96 -13.62
C VAL A 226 -11.16 10.72 -13.13
N LEU A 227 -11.34 9.93 -12.06
CA LEU A 227 -12.67 9.55 -11.57
C LEU A 227 -13.29 10.58 -10.62
N GLY A 228 -12.49 11.45 -10.04
CA GLY A 228 -12.93 12.56 -9.19
C GLY A 228 -13.23 13.84 -9.93
N GLY A 229 -12.69 14.02 -11.15
CA GLY A 229 -12.98 15.14 -12.05
C GLY A 229 -12.79 16.52 -11.40
N GLY A 230 -11.78 16.72 -10.57
CA GLY A 230 -11.54 17.95 -9.82
C GLY A 230 -12.46 18.20 -8.62
N LYS A 231 -13.57 17.44 -8.47
CA LYS A 231 -14.49 17.56 -7.32
C LYS A 231 -14.01 16.75 -6.11
N VAL A 232 -13.27 15.68 -6.35
CA VAL A 232 -12.69 14.83 -5.32
C VAL A 232 -11.18 14.94 -5.39
N LEU A 233 -10.61 15.90 -4.66
CA LEU A 233 -9.17 16.11 -4.57
C LEU A 233 -8.60 15.32 -3.37
N LEU A 234 -7.45 14.69 -3.57
CA LEU A 234 -6.62 14.05 -2.55
C LEU A 234 -5.28 14.79 -2.42
N LEU A 235 -4.52 14.46 -1.38
CA LEU A 235 -3.19 15.06 -1.13
C LEU A 235 -2.23 14.85 -2.31
N GLY A 236 -2.28 13.67 -2.95
CA GLY A 236 -1.49 13.38 -4.14
C GLY A 236 -1.77 14.35 -5.29
N ASN A 237 -3.03 14.78 -5.49
CA ASN A 237 -3.38 15.76 -6.51
C ASN A 237 -2.79 17.14 -6.20
N ILE A 238 -2.90 17.58 -4.93
CA ILE A 238 -2.33 18.88 -4.50
C ILE A 238 -0.81 18.86 -4.64
N LEU A 239 -0.17 17.73 -4.29
CA LEU A 239 1.27 17.57 -4.46
C LEU A 239 1.68 17.62 -5.93
N ALA A 240 0.97 16.91 -6.81
CA ALA A 240 1.26 16.89 -8.24
C ALA A 240 1.06 18.27 -8.90
N GLU A 241 0.03 19.02 -8.50
CA GLU A 241 -0.30 20.32 -9.07
C GLU A 241 0.61 21.45 -8.55
N ARG A 242 0.93 21.46 -7.26
CA ARG A 242 1.60 22.59 -6.60
C ARG A 242 3.03 22.29 -6.17
N GLY A 243 3.35 21.03 -5.88
CA GLY A 243 4.66 20.62 -5.34
C GLY A 243 5.80 20.83 -6.33
N ALA A 244 5.55 20.72 -7.62
CA ALA A 244 6.59 20.77 -8.65
C ALA A 244 7.00 22.21 -9.10
N GLY A 245 6.24 23.25 -8.74
CA GLY A 245 6.58 24.55 -9.32
C GLY A 245 6.18 25.80 -8.52
N ARG A 246 4.95 25.88 -8.04
CA ARG A 246 4.39 27.15 -7.53
C ARG A 246 4.47 27.32 -6.02
N ASP A 247 4.44 26.23 -5.25
CA ASP A 247 4.45 26.28 -3.78
C ASP A 247 5.23 25.07 -3.23
N GLN A 248 6.54 25.07 -3.47
CA GLN A 248 7.43 24.00 -3.01
C GLN A 248 7.37 23.77 -1.49
N PRO A 249 7.25 24.81 -0.63
CA PRO A 249 7.08 24.60 0.81
C PRO A 249 5.83 23.79 1.16
N LEU A 250 4.69 24.07 0.53
CA LEU A 250 3.46 23.31 0.74
C LEU A 250 3.63 21.86 0.21
N GLY A 251 4.22 21.70 -0.99
CA GLY A 251 4.56 20.38 -1.52
C GLY A 251 5.46 19.57 -0.58
N GLY A 252 6.49 20.21 -0.02
CA GLY A 252 7.38 19.62 0.99
C GLY A 252 6.65 19.23 2.26
N ALA A 253 5.73 20.05 2.76
CA ALA A 253 4.91 19.74 3.93
C ALA A 253 3.98 18.55 3.68
N ILE A 254 3.35 18.45 2.49
CA ILE A 254 2.53 17.30 2.08
C ILE A 254 3.40 16.04 2.00
N THR A 255 4.58 16.11 1.36
CA THR A 255 5.51 14.98 1.27
C THR A 255 5.92 14.50 2.66
N THR A 256 6.28 15.41 3.56
CA THR A 256 6.64 15.06 4.95
C THR A 256 5.46 14.42 5.68
N PHE A 257 4.26 14.96 5.54
CA PHE A 257 3.04 14.39 6.13
C PHE A 257 2.77 12.97 5.61
N MET A 258 2.91 12.74 4.31
CA MET A 258 2.77 11.40 3.72
C MET A 258 3.83 10.45 4.26
N LEU A 259 5.10 10.87 4.35
CA LEU A 259 6.19 10.07 4.91
C LEU A 259 5.92 9.68 6.36
N VAL A 260 5.46 10.61 7.18
CA VAL A 260 5.07 10.33 8.58
C VAL A 260 3.91 9.33 8.62
N THR A 261 2.91 9.49 7.77
CA THR A 261 1.78 8.55 7.66
C THR A 261 2.27 7.15 7.27
N PHE A 262 3.20 7.05 6.32
CA PHE A 262 3.81 5.77 5.94
C PHE A 262 4.65 5.17 7.07
N ALA A 263 5.45 5.98 7.76
CA ALA A 263 6.26 5.52 8.89
C ALA A 263 5.40 4.98 10.03
N VAL A 264 4.30 5.68 10.35
CA VAL A 264 3.32 5.22 11.35
C VAL A 264 2.66 3.90 10.88
N GLY A 265 2.22 3.82 9.63
CA GLY A 265 1.67 2.59 9.06
C GLY A 265 2.66 1.41 9.12
N ALA A 266 3.91 1.64 8.73
CA ALA A 266 4.98 0.65 8.81
C ALA A 266 5.28 0.22 10.26
N ALA A 267 5.30 1.16 11.20
CA ALA A 267 5.49 0.85 12.62
C ALA A 267 4.36 -0.03 13.16
N VAL A 268 3.10 0.28 12.84
CA VAL A 268 1.93 -0.55 13.20
C VAL A 268 2.07 -1.96 12.62
N VAL A 269 2.45 -2.09 11.35
CA VAL A 269 2.70 -3.38 10.70
C VAL A 269 3.79 -4.18 11.42
N LEU A 270 4.91 -3.53 11.75
CA LEU A 270 6.02 -4.18 12.45
C LEU A 270 5.63 -4.65 13.87
N ILE A 271 4.84 -3.84 14.59
CA ILE A 271 4.33 -4.20 15.93
C ILE A 271 3.41 -5.42 15.83
N ILE A 272 2.46 -5.43 14.87
CA ILE A 272 1.55 -6.55 14.66
C ILE A 272 2.34 -7.81 14.31
N ARG A 273 3.30 -7.73 13.39
CA ARG A 273 4.17 -8.86 13.02
C ARG A 273 4.95 -9.42 14.20
N ARG A 274 5.56 -8.56 15.03
CA ARG A 274 6.31 -8.99 16.22
C ARG A 274 5.40 -9.73 17.21
N ARG A 275 4.21 -9.20 17.48
CA ARG A 275 3.24 -9.84 18.39
C ARG A 275 2.74 -11.18 17.86
N SER A 276 2.55 -11.33 16.56
CA SER A 276 2.12 -12.60 15.95
C SER A 276 3.20 -13.66 16.04
N VAL A 277 4.47 -13.32 15.87
CA VAL A 277 5.59 -14.25 15.99
C VAL A 277 5.80 -14.69 17.45
N SER A 278 5.73 -13.77 18.40
CA SER A 278 5.88 -14.11 19.84
C SER A 278 4.72 -14.95 20.37
N ALA A 279 3.49 -14.73 19.90
CA ALA A 279 2.33 -15.55 20.29
C ALA A 279 2.43 -17.01 19.79
N VAL A 280 3.05 -17.23 18.62
CA VAL A 280 3.30 -18.58 18.09
C VAL A 280 4.48 -19.25 18.82
N ALA A 281 5.53 -18.53 19.16
CA ALA A 281 6.68 -19.04 19.90
C ALA A 281 6.33 -19.39 21.35
N GLY A 282 5.58 -18.56 22.06
CA GLY A 282 5.19 -18.79 23.45
C GLY A 282 4.14 -19.91 23.64
N GLY A 283 3.47 -20.36 22.58
CA GLY A 283 2.55 -21.51 22.62
C GLY A 283 3.23 -22.87 22.43
N ILE A 284 4.54 -22.90 22.17
CA ILE A 284 5.33 -24.13 22.02
C ILE A 284 5.98 -24.50 23.36
N ASP A 285 6.15 -23.54 24.27
CA ASP A 285 6.82 -23.72 25.57
C ASP A 285 5.83 -23.96 26.74
N ALA A 286 4.52 -24.00 26.47
CA ALA A 286 3.45 -24.29 27.42
C ALA A 286 2.72 -25.60 27.08
#